data_ae37ccbb7fb76208fe3a2b41309c8d17
#
_entry.id   ae37ccbb7fb76208fe3a2b41309c8d17
#
_cell.length_a   1.000
_cell.length_b   1.000
_cell.length_c   1.000
_cell.angle_alpha   90.00
_cell.angle_beta   90.00
_cell.angle_gamma   90.00
#
_symmetry.space_group_name_H-M   'P 1'
#
loop_
_entity.id
_entity.type
_entity.pdbx_description
1 polymer ?
#
loop_
_entity_poly.entity_id
_entity_poly.type
_entity_poly.pdbx_seq_one_letter_code
_entity_poly.pdbx_strand_id
1 'polypeptide(L)'
;MARRSRRSRKLKLVSLEKSDKYPYKFTACFDKPNGRTSCTHFGHRDYEDYTIHGDRERRDRYIDRHAKDLRTRNPIRAGFLSMFILWNKPTVTGSLRDFRRRLRDNNWSLPT
;
A
#
# COMPACT_ATOMS: atom_id res chain seq x y z
N MET A 1 -0.75 14.81 -27.74
CA MET A 1 -1.99 14.41 -27.82
C MET A 1 -2.41 13.22 -26.99
N ALA A 2 -3.29 12.43 -27.51
CA ALA A 2 -3.83 11.30 -26.77
C ALA A 2 -2.74 10.37 -26.25
N ARG A 3 -1.70 10.18 -27.01
CA ARG A 3 -0.62 9.32 -26.62
C ARG A 3 0.05 9.76 -25.35
N ARG A 4 0.25 11.08 -25.22
CA ARG A 4 0.86 11.60 -24.01
C ARG A 4 0.00 11.27 -22.80
N SER A 5 -1.30 11.41 -22.93
CA SER A 5 -2.21 11.08 -21.84
C SER A 5 -2.06 9.63 -21.44
N ARG A 6 -1.97 8.73 -22.41
CA ARG A 6 -1.82 7.33 -22.10
C ARG A 6 -0.55 7.04 -21.34
N ARG A 7 0.55 7.66 -21.76
CA ARG A 7 1.82 7.45 -21.08
C ARG A 7 1.79 7.94 -19.64
N SER A 8 1.04 8.98 -19.35
CA SER A 8 0.95 9.51 -18.00
C SER A 8 -0.06 8.75 -17.15
N ARG A 9 -0.79 7.79 -17.73
CA ARG A 9 -1.83 7.08 -17.00
C ARG A 9 -1.29 5.86 -16.32
N LYS A 10 -0.42 6.08 -15.38
CA LYS A 10 0.01 5.03 -14.48
C LYS A 10 -0.88 5.04 -13.27
N LEU A 11 -0.93 3.90 -12.58
CA LEU A 11 -1.61 3.83 -11.30
C LEU A 11 -0.92 4.77 -10.33
N LYS A 12 -1.69 5.65 -9.70
CA LYS A 12 -1.15 6.62 -8.76
C LYS A 12 -1.93 6.56 -7.46
N LEU A 13 -1.21 6.60 -6.35
CA LEU A 13 -1.82 6.74 -5.03
C LEU A 13 -2.05 8.23 -4.80
N VAL A 14 -3.31 8.66 -4.82
CA VAL A 14 -3.64 10.07 -4.71
C VAL A 14 -3.94 10.50 -3.29
N SER A 15 -4.35 9.58 -2.41
CA SER A 15 -4.58 9.94 -1.01
C SER A 15 -4.47 8.73 -0.11
N LEU A 16 -4.05 8.99 1.12
CA LEU A 16 -4.06 8.01 2.20
C LEU A 16 -4.61 8.72 3.42
N GLU A 17 -5.77 8.31 3.90
CA GLU A 17 -6.45 8.96 5.00
C GLU A 17 -6.95 7.94 5.99
N LYS A 18 -7.26 8.38 7.21
CA LYS A 18 -7.92 7.50 8.16
C LYS A 18 -9.23 7.04 7.58
N SER A 19 -9.51 5.74 7.73
CA SER A 19 -10.77 5.20 7.23
C SER A 19 -11.92 5.65 8.13
N ASP A 20 -13.03 6.01 7.51
CA ASP A 20 -14.27 6.29 8.24
C ASP A 20 -15.11 5.03 8.39
N LYS A 21 -14.57 3.88 7.94
CA LYS A 21 -15.32 2.62 7.96
C LYS A 21 -14.67 1.65 8.94
N TYR A 22 -15.33 1.39 10.06
CA TYR A 22 -14.85 0.41 11.03
C TYR A 22 -14.88 -0.99 10.39
N PRO A 23 -13.89 -1.85 10.58
CA PRO A 23 -12.76 -1.72 11.51
C PRO A 23 -11.45 -1.26 10.86
N TYR A 24 -11.49 -0.67 9.71
CA TYR A 24 -10.29 -0.37 8.95
C TYR A 24 -9.53 0.83 9.49
N LYS A 25 -8.18 0.78 9.35
CA LYS A 25 -7.32 1.89 9.78
C LYS A 25 -7.28 3.02 8.76
N PHE A 26 -7.09 2.65 7.49
CA PHE A 26 -6.83 3.64 6.44
C PHE A 26 -7.64 3.35 5.20
N THR A 27 -7.82 4.39 4.41
CA THR A 27 -8.36 4.29 3.06
C THR A 27 -7.32 4.86 2.11
N ALA A 28 -6.93 4.06 1.12
CA ALA A 28 -6.02 4.48 0.07
C ALA A 28 -6.82 4.64 -1.22
N CYS A 29 -6.73 5.81 -1.84
CA CYS A 29 -7.44 6.08 -3.09
C CYS A 29 -6.44 6.23 -4.22
N PHE A 30 -6.79 5.67 -5.37
CA PHE A 30 -5.90 5.58 -6.52
C PHE A 30 -6.58 6.13 -7.75
N ASP A 31 -5.79 6.79 -8.61
CA ASP A 31 -6.20 7.04 -9.99
C ASP A 31 -5.68 5.89 -10.82
N LYS A 32 -6.60 5.25 -11.55
CA LYS A 32 -6.28 4.10 -12.37
C LYS A 32 -5.95 4.53 -13.79
N PRO A 33 -5.20 3.71 -14.54
CA PRO A 33 -4.87 4.04 -15.92
C PRO A 33 -6.08 4.30 -16.80
N ASN A 34 -7.25 3.72 -16.47
CA ASN A 34 -8.48 3.93 -17.25
C ASN A 34 -9.18 5.24 -16.90
N GLY A 35 -8.58 6.06 -16.02
CA GLY A 35 -9.18 7.34 -15.64
C GLY A 35 -10.14 7.26 -14.47
N ARG A 36 -10.41 6.08 -13.96
CA ARG A 36 -11.33 5.91 -12.83
C ARG A 36 -10.57 5.97 -11.52
N THR A 37 -11.28 6.32 -10.46
CA THR A 37 -10.74 6.32 -9.10
C THR A 37 -11.21 5.07 -8.38
N SER A 38 -10.31 4.49 -7.58
CA SER A 38 -10.62 3.32 -6.78
C SER A 38 -10.06 3.52 -5.39
N CYS A 39 -10.86 3.24 -4.37
CA CYS A 39 -10.41 3.38 -2.98
C CYS A 39 -10.51 2.05 -2.27
N THR A 40 -9.51 1.75 -1.44
CA THR A 40 -9.44 0.49 -0.71
C THR A 40 -9.24 0.79 0.77
N HIS A 41 -10.09 0.21 1.60
CA HIS A 41 -9.93 0.25 3.05
C HIS A 41 -9.02 -0.89 3.47
N PHE A 42 -8.09 -0.62 4.38
CA PHE A 42 -7.15 -1.67 4.81
C PHE A 42 -6.65 -1.43 6.22
N GLY A 43 -6.02 -2.48 6.80
CA GLY A 43 -5.56 -2.46 8.16
C GLY A 43 -6.70 -2.72 9.13
N HIS A 44 -6.39 -2.99 10.40
CA HIS A 44 -7.40 -3.23 11.42
C HIS A 44 -7.08 -2.36 12.63
N ARG A 45 -8.04 -1.56 13.07
CA ARG A 45 -7.83 -0.58 14.13
C ARG A 45 -7.40 -1.20 15.45
N ASP A 46 -7.87 -2.41 15.72
CA ASP A 46 -7.63 -3.05 17.00
C ASP A 46 -6.30 -3.78 17.05
N TYR A 47 -5.55 -3.85 15.95
CA TYR A 47 -4.28 -4.54 15.89
C TYR A 47 -3.15 -3.57 15.68
N GLU A 48 -2.01 -3.86 16.31
CA GLU A 48 -0.79 -3.10 16.08
C GLU A 48 -0.14 -3.51 14.77
N ASP A 49 0.72 -2.64 14.29
CA ASP A 49 1.54 -2.94 13.10
C ASP A 49 2.91 -2.31 13.30
N TYR A 50 3.80 -2.53 12.34
CA TYR A 50 5.18 -2.07 12.48
C TYR A 50 5.30 -0.57 12.68
N THR A 51 4.39 0.21 12.13
CA THR A 51 4.42 1.67 12.32
C THR A 51 4.03 2.08 13.74
N ILE A 52 3.51 1.16 14.53
CA ILE A 52 3.12 1.41 15.91
C ILE A 52 4.15 0.85 16.87
N HIS A 53 4.51 -0.44 16.74
CA HIS A 53 5.38 -1.09 17.73
C HIS A 53 6.85 -1.07 17.35
N GLY A 54 7.20 -0.93 16.07
CA GLY A 54 8.59 -0.89 15.64
C GLY A 54 9.35 -2.19 15.86
N ASP A 55 8.66 -3.29 16.08
CA ASP A 55 9.30 -4.59 16.39
C ASP A 55 9.66 -5.30 15.09
N ARG A 56 10.98 -5.33 14.80
CA ARG A 56 11.48 -5.87 13.55
C ARG A 56 11.20 -7.37 13.40
N GLU A 57 11.23 -8.12 14.47
CA GLU A 57 10.95 -9.55 14.39
C GLU A 57 9.50 -9.81 14.05
N ARG A 58 8.59 -9.06 14.66
CA ARG A 58 7.16 -9.18 14.34
C ARG A 58 6.92 -8.80 12.90
N ARG A 59 7.59 -7.76 12.42
CA ARG A 59 7.49 -7.33 11.04
C ARG A 59 7.92 -8.45 10.09
N ASP A 60 9.07 -9.05 10.36
CA ASP A 60 9.61 -10.08 9.46
C ASP A 60 8.71 -11.30 9.42
N ARG A 61 8.13 -11.67 10.57
CA ARG A 61 7.18 -12.78 10.60
C ARG A 61 5.91 -12.47 9.81
N TYR A 62 5.44 -11.23 9.90
CA TYR A 62 4.28 -10.81 9.13
C TYR A 62 4.56 -10.92 7.63
N ILE A 63 5.72 -10.42 7.20
CA ILE A 63 6.09 -10.47 5.78
C ILE A 63 6.14 -11.91 5.29
N ASP A 64 6.74 -12.81 6.07
CA ASP A 64 6.79 -14.22 5.68
C ASP A 64 5.41 -14.83 5.51
N ARG A 65 4.52 -14.57 6.48
CA ARG A 65 3.18 -15.16 6.43
C ARG A 65 2.34 -14.61 5.30
N HIS A 66 2.58 -13.37 4.92
CA HIS A 66 1.73 -12.68 3.95
C HIS A 66 2.38 -12.48 2.59
N ALA A 67 3.56 -13.04 2.38
CA ALA A 67 4.24 -12.91 1.10
C ALA A 67 3.37 -13.41 -0.07
N LYS A 68 2.53 -14.42 0.20
CA LYS A 68 1.63 -14.95 -0.81
C LYS A 68 0.64 -13.92 -1.33
N ASP A 69 0.34 -12.89 -0.54
CA ASP A 69 -0.62 -11.87 -0.94
C ASP A 69 -0.12 -11.07 -2.13
N LEU A 70 1.19 -11.09 -2.38
CA LEU A 70 1.77 -10.37 -3.51
C LEU A 70 1.58 -11.09 -4.84
N ARG A 71 1.07 -12.32 -4.81
CA ARG A 71 0.82 -13.08 -6.03
C ARG A 71 -0.24 -12.43 -6.91
N THR A 72 -1.11 -11.63 -6.33
CA THR A 72 -2.12 -10.91 -7.09
C THR A 72 -1.50 -9.87 -8.01
N ARG A 73 -0.29 -9.40 -7.69
CA ARG A 73 0.39 -8.33 -8.41
C ARG A 73 -0.48 -7.08 -8.54
N ASN A 74 -1.34 -6.88 -7.57
CA ASN A 74 -2.29 -5.75 -7.61
C ASN A 74 -2.11 -4.88 -6.37
N PRO A 75 -1.38 -3.75 -6.51
CA PRO A 75 -1.08 -2.89 -5.36
C PRO A 75 -2.29 -2.16 -4.79
N ILE A 76 -3.46 -2.25 -5.42
CA ILE A 76 -4.68 -1.68 -4.87
C ILE A 76 -5.26 -2.56 -3.77
N ARG A 77 -4.91 -3.83 -3.75
CA ARG A 77 -5.52 -4.77 -2.82
C ARG A 77 -5.04 -4.53 -1.39
N ALA A 78 -5.95 -4.83 -0.44
CA ALA A 78 -5.68 -4.58 0.97
C ALA A 78 -4.43 -5.29 1.47
N GLY A 79 -4.16 -6.50 1.01
CA GLY A 79 -2.96 -7.23 1.42
C GLY A 79 -1.67 -6.53 1.01
N PHE A 80 -1.62 -6.00 -0.22
CA PHE A 80 -0.48 -5.20 -0.66
C PHE A 80 -0.30 -3.96 0.19
N LEU A 81 -1.41 -3.26 0.42
CA LEU A 81 -1.37 -2.01 1.16
C LEU A 81 -0.92 -2.23 2.60
N SER A 82 -1.43 -3.29 3.23
CA SER A 82 -1.00 -3.60 4.58
C SER A 82 0.48 -3.90 4.63
N MET A 83 0.98 -4.73 3.73
CA MET A 83 2.41 -5.09 3.74
C MET A 83 3.30 -3.88 3.50
N PHE A 84 3.02 -3.07 2.49
CA PHE A 84 3.93 -2.01 2.10
C PHE A 84 3.71 -0.70 2.83
N ILE A 85 2.59 -0.52 3.52
CA ILE A 85 2.34 0.71 4.27
C ILE A 85 2.42 0.47 5.77
N LEU A 86 1.88 -0.63 6.27
CA LEU A 86 1.83 -0.86 7.71
C LEU A 86 3.00 -1.70 8.23
N TRP A 87 3.59 -2.53 7.39
CA TRP A 87 4.62 -3.49 7.82
C TRP A 87 5.94 -3.33 7.09
N ASN A 88 6.16 -2.20 6.44
CA ASN A 88 7.38 -1.95 5.65
C ASN A 88 8.40 -1.14 6.44
N LYS A 89 8.11 0.12 6.68
CA LYS A 89 9.00 1.02 7.42
C LYS A 89 8.38 1.33 8.77
N PRO A 90 9.19 1.84 9.72
CA PRO A 90 8.66 2.11 11.06
C PRO A 90 7.72 3.32 11.15
N THR A 91 7.56 4.07 10.06
CA THR A 91 6.62 5.19 10.03
C THR A 91 5.74 5.10 8.81
N VAL A 92 4.51 5.63 8.94
CA VAL A 92 3.59 5.67 7.79
C VAL A 92 4.17 6.55 6.69
N THR A 93 4.76 7.69 7.06
CA THR A 93 5.35 8.60 6.07
C THR A 93 6.45 7.92 5.26
N GLY A 94 7.34 7.21 5.94
CA GLY A 94 8.42 6.49 5.25
C GLY A 94 7.90 5.40 4.35
N SER A 95 6.91 4.64 4.83
CA SER A 95 6.29 3.58 4.04
C SER A 95 5.58 4.14 2.82
N LEU A 96 4.88 5.26 2.98
CA LEU A 96 4.15 5.88 1.90
C LEU A 96 5.09 6.36 0.79
N ARG A 97 6.22 6.96 1.18
CA ARG A 97 7.23 7.39 0.22
C ARG A 97 7.76 6.19 -0.57
N ASP A 98 8.05 5.11 0.12
CA ASP A 98 8.54 3.89 -0.52
C ASP A 98 7.48 3.29 -1.45
N PHE A 99 6.23 3.28 -1.01
CA PHE A 99 5.14 2.74 -1.82
C PHE A 99 4.98 3.51 -3.13
N ARG A 100 5.05 4.84 -3.07
CA ARG A 100 4.93 5.65 -4.28
C ARG A 100 6.10 5.41 -5.23
N ARG A 101 7.30 5.24 -4.69
CA ARG A 101 8.46 4.90 -5.51
C ARG A 101 8.28 3.56 -6.20
N ARG A 102 7.76 2.58 -5.47
CA ARG A 102 7.50 1.25 -6.03
C ARG A 102 6.44 1.28 -7.11
N LEU A 103 5.40 2.08 -6.94
CA LEU A 103 4.40 2.25 -7.99
C LEU A 103 5.03 2.82 -9.26
N ARG A 104 5.88 3.84 -9.10
CA ARG A 104 6.54 4.46 -10.24
C ARG A 104 7.46 3.48 -10.96
N ASP A 105 8.19 2.70 -10.19
CA ASP A 105 9.21 1.79 -10.74
C ASP A 105 8.65 0.40 -11.03
N ASN A 106 7.41 0.15 -10.66
CA ASN A 106 6.78 -1.17 -10.76
C ASN A 106 7.62 -2.27 -10.12
N ASN A 107 8.11 -2.00 -8.91
CA ASN A 107 9.00 -2.91 -8.20
C ASN A 107 8.35 -3.35 -6.88
N TRP A 108 7.95 -4.61 -6.81
CA TRP A 108 7.23 -5.15 -5.67
C TRP A 108 8.01 -6.26 -4.95
N SER A 109 9.32 -6.11 -4.90
CA SER A 109 10.13 -7.02 -4.09
C SER A 109 9.72 -6.87 -2.61
N LEU A 110 9.91 -7.95 -1.84
CA LEU A 110 9.54 -7.93 -0.43
C LEU A 110 10.30 -6.83 0.31
N PRO A 111 9.69 -6.26 1.34
CA PRO A 111 10.39 -5.29 2.18
C PRO A 111 11.62 -5.91 2.83
N THR A 112 12.70 -5.15 2.89
CA THR A 112 13.96 -5.62 3.49
C THR A 112 14.31 -4.86 4.75
#